data_e913d208ba0434fead28126a4572f0cf
#
_entry.id   e913d208ba0434fead28126a4572f0cf
#
_cell.length_a   1.000
_cell.length_b   1.000
_cell.length_c   1.000
_cell.angle_alpha   90.00
_cell.angle_beta   90.00
_cell.angle_gamma   90.00
#
_symmetry.space_group_name_H-M   'P 1'
#
loop_
_entity.id
_entity.type
_entity.pdbx_description
1 polymer ?
#
loop_
_entity_poly.entity_id
_entity_poly.type
_entity_poly.pdbx_seq_one_letter_code
_entity_poly.pdbx_strand_id
1 'polypeptide(L)' 'MRKFELTINLGNDAMQTPEDVSRALRIAADSLSKYGTDLDHGGIWDDNGNRAGEWKFEN' A
#
# COMPACT_ATOMS: atom_id res chain seq x y z
N MET A 1 6.48 10.89 18.70
CA MET A 1 5.27 10.85 17.86
C MET A 1 5.46 9.81 16.75
N ARG A 2 4.49 8.94 16.58
CA ARG A 2 4.55 7.96 15.48
C ARG A 2 4.05 8.58 14.18
N LYS A 3 4.59 8.10 13.09
CA LYS A 3 4.22 8.52 11.75
C LYS A 3 3.94 7.28 10.90
N PHE A 4 2.94 7.36 10.04
CA PHE A 4 2.64 6.35 9.05
C PHE A 4 2.98 6.93 7.69
N GLU A 5 3.75 6.18 6.91
CA GLU A 5 4.10 6.57 5.54
C GLU A 5 3.67 5.49 4.57
N LEU A 6 3.12 5.91 3.44
CA LEU A 6 2.71 5.02 2.38
C LEU A 6 3.13 5.64 1.05
N THR A 7 3.79 4.85 0.21
CA THR A 7 4.26 5.29 -1.10
C THR A 7 3.76 4.32 -2.16
N ILE A 8 3.21 4.85 -3.24
CA ILE A 8 2.82 4.07 -4.41
C ILE A 8 3.51 4.69 -5.62
N ASN A 9 4.26 3.88 -6.35
CA ASN A 9 4.92 4.31 -7.57
C ASN A 9 3.98 4.09 -8.75
N LEU A 10 3.79 5.12 -9.54
CA LEU A 10 2.94 5.07 -10.74
C LEU A 10 3.80 4.74 -11.95
N GLY A 11 3.15 4.26 -13.02
CA GLY A 11 3.86 3.95 -14.27
C GLY A 11 3.72 2.52 -14.73
N ASN A 12 3.25 1.61 -13.87
CA ASN A 12 2.85 0.26 -14.28
C ASN A 12 1.54 0.33 -15.03
N ASP A 13 1.28 -0.64 -15.91
CA ASP A 13 0.01 -0.72 -16.62
C ASP A 13 -1.20 -0.80 -15.68
N ALA A 14 -1.02 -1.39 -14.51
CA ALA A 14 -2.09 -1.57 -13.53
C ALA A 14 -2.03 -0.55 -12.39
N MET A 15 -1.18 0.48 -12.48
CA MET A 15 -1.06 1.49 -11.44
C MET A 15 -0.74 2.85 -12.07
N GLN A 16 -1.74 3.44 -12.72
CA GLN A 16 -1.57 4.72 -13.42
C GLN A 16 -2.64 5.75 -13.09
N THR A 17 -3.85 5.32 -12.74
CA THR A 17 -4.98 6.22 -12.57
C THR A 17 -5.35 6.38 -11.10
N PRO A 18 -6.10 7.45 -10.74
CA PRO A 18 -6.62 7.57 -9.38
C PRO A 18 -7.46 6.37 -8.95
N GLU A 19 -8.15 5.71 -9.88
CA GLU A 19 -8.93 4.52 -9.55
C GLU A 19 -8.01 3.37 -9.15
N ASP A 20 -6.90 3.19 -9.87
CA ASP A 20 -5.92 2.16 -9.53
C ASP A 20 -5.35 2.40 -8.14
N VAL A 21 -5.00 3.63 -7.84
CA VAL A 21 -4.47 4.02 -6.53
C VAL A 21 -5.52 3.79 -5.44
N SER A 22 -6.77 4.18 -5.70
CA SER A 22 -7.85 3.99 -4.75
C SER A 22 -8.05 2.52 -4.40
N ARG A 23 -7.99 1.65 -5.40
CA ARG A 23 -8.12 0.21 -5.21
C ARG A 23 -6.98 -0.34 -4.36
N ALA A 24 -5.75 0.08 -4.66
CA ALA A 24 -4.57 -0.32 -3.89
C ALA A 24 -4.66 0.15 -2.43
N LEU A 25 -5.13 1.36 -2.22
CA LEU A 25 -5.31 1.90 -0.87
C LEU A 25 -6.34 1.11 -0.07
N ARG A 26 -7.43 0.68 -0.71
CA ARG A 26 -8.43 -0.14 -0.03
C ARG A 26 -7.88 -1.49 0.39
N ILE A 27 -7.07 -2.10 -0.46
CA ILE A 27 -6.42 -3.38 -0.14
C ILE A 27 -5.44 -3.19 1.00
N ALA A 28 -4.66 -2.11 0.98
CA ALA A 28 -3.72 -1.80 2.05
C ALA A 28 -4.45 -1.57 3.37
N ALA A 29 -5.55 -0.83 3.33
CA ALA A 29 -6.36 -0.57 4.53
C ALA A 29 -6.90 -1.88 5.12
N ASP A 30 -7.37 -2.77 4.26
CA ASP A 30 -7.88 -4.07 4.70
C ASP A 30 -6.79 -4.92 5.34
N SER A 31 -5.59 -4.93 4.75
CA SER A 31 -4.44 -5.63 5.29
C SER A 31 -4.03 -5.07 6.65
N LEU A 32 -4.05 -3.77 6.81
CA LEU A 32 -3.75 -3.13 8.08
C LEU A 32 -4.74 -3.54 9.17
N SER A 33 -6.03 -3.65 8.83
CA SER A 33 -7.05 -4.08 9.77
C SER A 33 -6.85 -5.52 10.23
N LYS A 34 -6.38 -6.39 9.33
CA LYS A 34 -6.22 -7.81 9.63
C LYS A 34 -4.90 -8.13 10.30
N TYR A 35 -3.82 -7.49 9.87
CA TYR A 35 -2.46 -7.89 10.25
C TYR A 35 -1.65 -6.78 10.89
N GLY A 36 -2.18 -5.57 10.94
CA GLY A 36 -1.43 -4.39 11.35
C GLY A 36 -0.93 -4.38 12.78
N THR A 37 -1.52 -5.20 13.66
CA THR A 37 -1.05 -5.25 15.05
C THR A 37 0.30 -5.97 15.18
N ASP A 38 0.61 -6.84 14.22
CA ASP A 38 1.82 -7.65 14.25
C ASP A 38 2.90 -7.13 13.31
N LEU A 39 2.55 -6.21 12.41
CA LEU A 39 3.46 -5.71 11.39
C LEU A 39 3.60 -4.20 11.50
N ASP A 40 4.82 -3.70 11.27
CA ASP A 40 5.07 -2.27 11.20
C ASP A 40 5.42 -1.81 9.79
N HIS A 41 5.41 -2.71 8.81
CA HIS A 41 5.62 -2.39 7.41
C HIS A 41 4.98 -3.45 6.51
N GLY A 42 4.75 -3.11 5.27
CA GLY A 42 4.22 -4.05 4.29
C GLY A 42 4.34 -3.53 2.88
N GLY A 43 4.09 -4.39 1.90
CA GLY A 43 4.11 -4.04 0.49
C GLY A 43 2.73 -3.74 -0.05
N ILE A 44 2.71 -3.09 -1.21
CA ILE A 44 1.49 -2.78 -1.96
C ILE A 44 1.68 -3.34 -3.36
N TRP A 45 0.70 -4.11 -3.84
CA TRP A 45 0.77 -4.76 -5.14
C TRP A 45 -0.30 -4.20 -6.08
N ASP A 46 0.02 -4.20 -7.38
CA ASP A 46 -0.96 -3.85 -8.40
C ASP A 46 -1.80 -5.08 -8.77
N ASP A 47 -2.75 -4.90 -9.71
CA ASP A 47 -3.64 -5.98 -10.12
C ASP A 47 -2.91 -7.09 -10.88
N ASN A 48 -1.72 -6.81 -11.39
CA ASN A 48 -0.89 -7.80 -12.10
C ASN A 48 0.06 -8.55 -11.18
N GLY A 49 0.02 -8.27 -9.87
CA GLY A 49 0.87 -8.93 -8.91
C GLY A 49 2.27 -8.36 -8.81
N ASN A 50 2.53 -7.20 -9.40
CA ASN A 50 3.81 -6.51 -9.29
C ASN A 50 3.79 -5.59 -8.08
N ARG A 51 4.94 -5.48 -7.41
CA ARG A 51 5.04 -4.58 -6.26
C ARG A 51 5.03 -3.13 -6.75
N ALA A 52 4.08 -2.36 -6.27
CA ALA A 52 3.89 -0.97 -6.65
C ALA A 52 4.29 0.02 -5.56
N GLY A 53 4.45 -0.44 -4.33
CA GLY A 53 4.79 0.47 -3.25
C GLY A 53 4.94 -0.23 -1.91
N GLU A 54 4.95 0.58 -0.85
CA GLU A 54 5.12 0.09 0.49
C GLU A 54 4.53 1.06 1.52
N TRP A 55 4.25 0.53 2.70
CA TRP A 55 3.83 1.35 3.83
C TRP A 55 4.64 0.95 5.06
N LYS A 56 4.76 1.88 6.00
CA LYS A 56 5.48 1.62 7.24
C LYS A 56 5.05 2.58 8.35
N PHE A 57 5.20 2.13 9.58
CA PHE A 57 5.10 2.99 10.76
C PHE A 57 6.50 3.36 11.22
N GLU A 58 6.68 4.62 11.59
CA GLU A 58 7.94 5.13 12.14
C GLU A 58 7.68 5.81 13.47
N ASN A 59 8.62 5.64 14.38
CA ASN A 59 8.60 6.35 15.67
C ASN A 59 9.28 7.70 15.57
#